data_428503ba150548577c49ff11975a19f6
#
_entry.id   428503ba150548577c49ff11975a19f6
#
_cell.length_a   1.000
_cell.length_b   1.000
_cell.length_c   1.000
_cell.angle_alpha   90.00
_cell.angle_beta   90.00
_cell.angle_gamma   90.00
#
_symmetry.space_group_name_H-M   'P 1'
#
loop_
_entity.id
_entity.type
_entity.pdbx_description
1 polymer ?
#
loop_
_entity_poly.entity_id
_entity_poly.type
_entity_poly.pdbx_seq_one_letter_code
_entity_poly.pdbx_strand_id
1 'polypeptide(L)'
;MNPLRSVLLSLLMISMVMSGCYGETEVKESSILFLDESLNAATAPRGQVYTLHVESNIDYTIERTPGAFFMDEYGVYRDDVIMDFDADVQTVDVLILDTERTFIGFNVTADSLVANHTVQLEESSELMLVDGRRAFETIDMLTNSYNNRWCASASVHEGGAAYEAAAEAMAEEMRLMGFDFVEVTRYDDDPDQLNVVGYNWGRVTPDEYIVIGGHFDIAYMFTPPGGGTNEGANDDTSGSTVSLEMAQALAQMEFDHTVVAGLWACEEE
;
A
#
# COMPACT_ATOMS: atom_id res chain seq x y z
N MET A 1 14.32 -58.29 57.80
CA MET A 1 13.93 -57.04 57.16
C MET A 1 13.11 -56.22 58.10
N ASN A 2 13.50 -54.99 58.33
CA ASN A 2 12.90 -54.16 59.39
C ASN A 2 11.52 -53.61 58.87
N PRO A 3 10.41 -53.93 59.50
CA PRO A 3 9.07 -53.57 59.04
C PRO A 3 8.89 -52.08 58.83
N LEU A 4 9.66 -51.23 59.53
CA LEU A 4 9.66 -49.80 59.30
C LEU A 4 10.15 -49.35 57.93
N ARG A 5 11.11 -50.10 57.37
CA ARG A 5 11.63 -49.79 55.99
C ARG A 5 10.62 -50.11 54.88
N SER A 6 9.81 -51.17 55.10
CA SER A 6 8.77 -51.54 54.13
C SER A 6 7.62 -50.54 54.07
N VAL A 7 7.23 -49.97 55.23
CA VAL A 7 6.16 -48.95 55.32
C VAL A 7 6.66 -47.62 54.70
N LEU A 8 7.91 -47.24 54.94
CA LEU A 8 8.49 -46.03 54.39
C LEU A 8 8.61 -46.10 52.86
N LEU A 9 8.98 -47.25 52.29
CA LEU A 9 9.04 -47.45 50.86
C LEU A 9 7.65 -47.41 50.20
N SER A 10 6.64 -47.98 50.87
CA SER A 10 5.27 -47.96 50.38
C SER A 10 4.66 -46.54 50.42
N LEU A 11 4.94 -45.76 51.44
CA LEU A 11 4.55 -44.34 51.49
C LEU A 11 5.25 -43.47 50.47
N LEU A 12 6.55 -43.75 50.20
CA LEU A 12 7.30 -43.03 49.13
C LEU A 12 6.77 -43.37 47.73
N MET A 13 6.40 -44.62 47.47
CA MET A 13 5.80 -45.03 46.22
C MET A 13 4.38 -44.42 46.00
N ILE A 14 3.57 -44.34 47.08
CA ILE A 14 2.26 -43.73 47.00
C ILE A 14 2.39 -42.21 46.75
N SER A 15 3.38 -41.55 47.38
CA SER A 15 3.60 -40.12 47.09
C SER A 15 4.12 -39.85 45.67
N MET A 16 4.92 -40.76 45.11
CA MET A 16 5.37 -40.67 43.70
C MET A 16 4.24 -40.96 42.67
N VAL A 17 3.29 -41.84 43.05
CA VAL A 17 2.12 -42.11 42.16
C VAL A 17 1.08 -41.02 42.23
N MET A 18 0.97 -40.33 43.37
CA MET A 18 0.03 -39.21 43.51
C MET A 18 0.56 -37.90 42.93
N SER A 19 1.89 -37.71 42.83
CA SER A 19 2.49 -36.54 42.17
C SER A 19 2.49 -36.66 40.63
N GLY A 20 2.23 -37.85 40.08
CA GLY A 20 2.11 -38.05 38.63
C GLY A 20 0.72 -37.85 38.04
N CYS A 21 -0.31 -37.58 38.88
CA CYS A 21 -1.68 -37.39 38.39
C CYS A 21 -2.22 -35.96 38.51
N TYR A 22 -1.49 -35.06 39.12
CA TYR A 22 -1.74 -33.64 38.95
C TYR A 22 -0.81 -33.13 37.84
N GLY A 23 -1.23 -33.27 36.62
CA GLY A 23 -0.80 -32.35 35.57
C GLY A 23 -1.22 -30.97 36.07
N GLU A 24 -0.26 -30.18 36.54
CA GLU A 24 -0.46 -28.74 36.55
C GLU A 24 -0.75 -28.40 35.10
N THR A 25 -2.01 -28.18 34.78
CA THR A 25 -2.35 -27.33 33.68
C THR A 25 -1.73 -26.00 34.08
N GLU A 26 -0.53 -25.70 33.57
CA GLU A 26 -0.06 -24.33 33.54
C GLU A 26 -1.21 -23.55 32.91
N VAL A 27 -1.94 -22.85 33.72
CA VAL A 27 -2.86 -21.81 33.23
C VAL A 27 -1.91 -20.76 32.70
N LYS A 28 -1.67 -20.83 31.37
CA LYS A 28 -0.89 -19.84 30.69
C LYS A 28 -1.63 -18.51 30.92
N GLU A 29 -1.05 -17.63 31.72
CA GLU A 29 -1.65 -16.29 31.89
C GLU A 29 -1.83 -15.66 30.56
N SER A 30 -2.97 -15.01 30.34
CA SER A 30 -3.22 -14.23 29.14
C SER A 30 -2.15 -13.16 29.02
N SER A 31 -1.53 -13.09 27.87
CA SER A 31 -0.50 -12.11 27.57
C SER A 31 -0.74 -11.47 26.20
N ILE A 32 -0.47 -10.19 26.14
CA ILE A 32 -0.45 -9.42 24.91
C ILE A 32 0.75 -8.47 24.97
N LEU A 33 1.59 -8.51 23.96
CA LEU A 33 2.79 -7.68 23.87
C LEU A 33 2.98 -7.25 22.41
N PHE A 34 3.40 -6.04 22.19
CA PHE A 34 4.10 -5.75 20.95
C PHE A 34 5.43 -6.46 20.99
N LEU A 35 5.69 -7.31 19.98
CA LEU A 35 6.99 -7.96 19.84
C LEU A 35 8.06 -6.87 19.79
N ASP A 36 9.16 -7.14 20.47
CA ASP A 36 10.37 -6.35 20.65
C ASP A 36 10.41 -5.01 19.86
N GLU A 37 10.71 -3.92 20.54
CA GLU A 37 10.84 -2.57 19.93
C GLU A 37 11.77 -2.56 18.69
N SER A 38 12.68 -3.53 18.57
CA SER A 38 13.53 -3.70 17.39
C SER A 38 12.78 -4.16 16.14
N LEU A 39 11.63 -4.85 16.30
CA LEU A 39 10.77 -5.28 15.20
C LEU A 39 9.71 -4.23 14.86
N ASN A 40 9.19 -3.55 15.88
CA ASN A 40 8.30 -2.42 15.70
C ASN A 40 9.12 -1.13 15.67
N ALA A 41 9.46 -0.67 14.48
CA ALA A 41 10.18 0.59 14.34
C ALA A 41 9.41 1.74 15.01
N ALA A 42 10.12 2.61 15.73
CA ALA A 42 9.53 3.80 16.33
C ALA A 42 9.21 4.90 15.29
N THR A 43 9.73 4.76 14.07
CA THR A 43 9.54 5.69 12.97
C THR A 43 9.14 4.95 11.70
N ALA A 44 8.29 5.54 10.88
CA ALA A 44 7.91 5.02 9.58
C ALA A 44 7.70 6.16 8.58
N PRO A 45 8.07 5.96 7.29
CA PRO A 45 7.79 6.94 6.26
C PRO A 45 6.29 6.96 5.93
N ARG A 46 5.79 8.14 5.53
CA ARG A 46 4.43 8.29 5.01
C ARG A 46 4.28 7.60 3.66
N GLY A 47 3.05 7.20 3.33
CA GLY A 47 2.72 6.57 2.05
C GLY A 47 3.21 5.13 1.91
N GLN A 48 3.66 4.49 2.99
CA GLN A 48 4.21 3.13 2.95
C GLN A 48 3.46 2.16 3.86
N VAL A 49 3.62 0.88 3.58
CA VAL A 49 3.12 -0.19 4.45
C VAL A 49 4.07 -0.37 5.63
N TYR A 50 3.48 -0.36 6.81
CA TYR A 50 4.15 -0.64 8.07
C TYR A 50 3.63 -1.96 8.62
N THR A 51 4.52 -2.89 8.93
CA THR A 51 4.16 -4.16 9.55
C THR A 51 4.24 -4.05 11.06
N LEU A 52 3.09 -4.17 11.72
CA LEU A 52 2.98 -4.20 13.17
C LEU A 52 3.14 -5.63 13.66
N HIS A 53 4.05 -5.86 14.58
CA HIS A 53 4.28 -7.16 15.19
C HIS A 53 3.61 -7.22 16.57
N VAL A 54 2.69 -8.18 16.76
CA VAL A 54 1.97 -8.39 18.01
C VAL A 54 2.14 -9.83 18.45
N GLU A 55 2.54 -10.06 19.70
CA GLU A 55 2.50 -11.38 20.31
C GLU A 55 1.32 -11.44 21.28
N SER A 56 0.39 -12.35 21.02
CA SER A 56 -0.73 -12.62 21.92
C SER A 56 -0.97 -14.12 22.01
N ASN A 57 -1.39 -14.59 23.17
CA ASN A 57 -1.82 -15.97 23.37
C ASN A 57 -3.35 -16.13 23.45
N ILE A 58 -4.07 -15.05 23.23
CA ILE A 58 -5.53 -14.97 23.12
C ILE A 58 -5.89 -14.04 21.96
N ASP A 59 -7.11 -14.18 21.44
CA ASP A 59 -7.64 -13.28 20.42
C ASP A 59 -7.61 -11.83 20.90
N TYR A 60 -7.35 -10.92 19.99
CA TYR A 60 -7.15 -9.52 20.34
C TYR A 60 -7.75 -8.56 19.30
N THR A 61 -7.93 -7.34 19.71
CA THR A 61 -8.46 -6.26 18.88
C THR A 61 -7.41 -5.17 18.76
N ILE A 62 -7.22 -4.62 17.55
CA ILE A 62 -6.41 -3.41 17.34
C ILE A 62 -7.32 -2.25 16.99
N GLU A 63 -7.20 -1.16 17.73
CA GLU A 63 -7.73 0.15 17.39
C GLU A 63 -6.59 1.02 16.85
N ARG A 64 -6.79 1.64 15.68
CA ARG A 64 -5.84 2.55 15.07
C ARG A 64 -6.26 4.01 15.15
N THR A 65 -5.32 4.92 15.16
CA THR A 65 -5.63 6.33 14.91
C THR A 65 -5.93 6.59 13.43
N PRO A 66 -6.71 7.63 13.09
CA PRO A 66 -6.93 8.03 11.69
C PRO A 66 -5.61 8.31 10.96
N GLY A 67 -5.54 7.95 9.69
CA GLY A 67 -4.36 8.12 8.84
C GLY A 67 -3.56 6.82 8.63
N ALA A 68 -4.00 5.72 9.25
CA ALA A 68 -3.53 4.37 8.96
C ALA A 68 -4.72 3.51 8.53
N PHE A 69 -4.49 2.49 7.73
CA PHE A 69 -5.52 1.56 7.22
C PHE A 69 -5.00 0.14 7.34
N PHE A 70 -5.78 -0.73 7.96
CA PHE A 70 -5.44 -2.16 7.99
C PHE A 70 -5.48 -2.75 6.59
N MET A 71 -4.56 -3.66 6.31
CA MET A 71 -4.55 -4.44 5.08
C MET A 71 -5.01 -5.85 5.37
N ASP A 72 -5.95 -6.37 4.59
CA ASP A 72 -6.38 -7.75 4.71
C ASP A 72 -5.41 -8.72 3.99
N GLU A 73 -5.67 -10.01 4.10
CA GLU A 73 -4.87 -11.07 3.48
C GLU A 73 -4.79 -11.01 1.94
N TYR A 74 -5.67 -10.23 1.30
CA TYR A 74 -5.70 -10.00 -0.15
C TYR A 74 -5.01 -8.68 -0.56
N GLY A 75 -4.43 -7.95 0.41
CA GLY A 75 -3.81 -6.66 0.17
C GLY A 75 -4.81 -5.51 0.00
N VAL A 76 -6.08 -5.72 0.38
CA VAL A 76 -7.11 -4.69 0.31
C VAL A 76 -7.15 -3.89 1.61
N TYR A 77 -7.14 -2.57 1.48
CA TYR A 77 -7.21 -1.68 2.63
C TYR A 77 -8.62 -1.61 3.21
N ARG A 78 -8.66 -1.63 4.55
CA ARG A 78 -9.89 -1.57 5.33
C ARG A 78 -10.00 -0.23 6.05
N ASP A 79 -11.15 0.43 5.89
CA ASP A 79 -11.44 1.69 6.60
C ASP A 79 -11.91 1.48 8.06
N ASP A 80 -11.92 0.23 8.51
CA ASP A 80 -12.25 -0.09 9.88
C ASP A 80 -11.24 0.53 10.84
N VAL A 81 -11.72 1.25 11.85
CA VAL A 81 -10.89 1.85 12.92
C VAL A 81 -10.44 0.78 13.91
N ILE A 82 -11.26 -0.25 14.07
CA ILE A 82 -11.05 -1.37 15.01
C ILE A 82 -11.19 -2.67 14.22
N MET A 83 -10.22 -3.56 14.36
CA MET A 83 -10.26 -4.90 13.78
C MET A 83 -9.91 -5.96 14.82
N ASP A 84 -10.58 -7.11 14.71
CA ASP A 84 -10.35 -8.29 15.54
C ASP A 84 -9.38 -9.25 14.84
N PHE A 85 -8.50 -9.87 15.60
CA PHE A 85 -7.47 -10.80 15.14
C PHE A 85 -7.45 -12.05 16.03
N ASP A 86 -7.24 -13.18 15.40
CA ASP A 86 -7.01 -14.44 16.10
C ASP A 86 -5.63 -14.44 16.78
N ALA A 87 -5.48 -15.20 17.85
CA ALA A 87 -4.25 -15.28 18.65
C ALA A 87 -2.99 -15.73 17.89
N ASP A 88 -3.15 -16.39 16.75
CA ASP A 88 -2.05 -16.86 15.90
C ASP A 88 -1.56 -15.82 14.88
N VAL A 89 -2.31 -14.73 14.69
CA VAL A 89 -1.88 -13.61 13.84
C VAL A 89 -0.84 -12.79 14.61
N GLN A 90 0.41 -12.82 14.13
CA GLN A 90 1.52 -12.12 14.78
C GLN A 90 2.00 -10.90 14.00
N THR A 91 1.51 -10.72 12.79
CA THR A 91 1.86 -9.57 11.94
C THR A 91 0.62 -8.97 11.33
N VAL A 92 0.52 -7.65 11.38
CA VAL A 92 -0.59 -6.89 10.79
C VAL A 92 0.00 -5.78 9.93
N ASP A 93 -0.28 -5.83 8.64
CA ASP A 93 0.15 -4.81 7.72
C ASP A 93 -0.82 -3.63 7.75
N VAL A 94 -0.25 -2.44 7.79
CA VAL A 94 -0.98 -1.18 7.89
C VAL A 94 -0.43 -0.20 6.86
N LEU A 95 -1.25 0.28 5.95
CA LEU A 95 -0.89 1.41 5.10
C LEU A 95 -0.95 2.69 5.92
N ILE A 96 0.15 3.40 5.98
CA ILE A 96 0.22 4.74 6.54
C ILE A 96 -0.04 5.72 5.40
N LEU A 97 -1.23 6.32 5.38
CA LEU A 97 -1.49 7.40 4.45
C LEU A 97 -0.71 8.65 4.84
N ASP A 98 -0.46 9.50 3.85
CA ASP A 98 -0.02 10.84 4.16
C ASP A 98 -1.12 11.59 4.89
N THR A 99 -0.82 11.98 6.09
CA THR A 99 -1.67 12.73 6.99
C THR A 99 -0.84 13.88 7.54
N GLU A 100 -1.48 14.98 7.87
CA GLU A 100 -0.81 16.08 8.59
C GLU A 100 -0.37 15.69 10.01
N ARG A 101 -0.65 14.43 10.42
CA ARG A 101 -0.23 13.92 11.71
C ARG A 101 1.26 13.68 11.74
N THR A 102 1.83 13.83 12.91
CA THR A 102 3.24 13.54 13.17
C THR A 102 3.46 12.14 13.73
N PHE A 103 2.40 11.45 14.11
CA PHE A 103 2.46 10.08 14.63
C PHE A 103 1.16 9.32 14.36
N ILE A 104 1.26 7.98 14.37
CA ILE A 104 0.14 7.04 14.38
C ILE A 104 0.23 6.17 15.61
N GLY A 105 -0.90 5.97 16.28
CA GLY A 105 -1.02 5.12 17.46
C GLY A 105 -1.84 3.88 17.19
N PHE A 106 -1.49 2.80 17.84
CA PHE A 106 -2.20 1.53 17.87
C PHE A 106 -2.47 1.14 19.31
N ASN A 107 -3.73 0.85 19.64
CA ASN A 107 -4.13 0.30 20.92
C ASN A 107 -4.52 -1.16 20.69
N VAL A 108 -3.82 -2.08 21.31
CA VAL A 108 -4.15 -3.50 21.25
C VAL A 108 -4.81 -3.90 22.56
N THR A 109 -5.97 -4.52 22.47
CA THR A 109 -6.74 -4.98 23.64
C THR A 109 -7.06 -6.46 23.52
N ALA A 110 -6.93 -7.19 24.65
CA ALA A 110 -7.32 -8.58 24.75
C ALA A 110 -7.81 -8.84 26.19
N ASP A 111 -9.08 -9.16 26.36
CA ASP A 111 -9.74 -9.22 27.66
C ASP A 111 -9.56 -7.92 28.47
N SER A 112 -8.79 -7.99 29.54
CA SER A 112 -8.46 -6.85 30.42
C SER A 112 -7.07 -6.26 30.15
N LEU A 113 -6.33 -6.84 29.21
CA LEU A 113 -4.99 -6.40 28.85
C LEU A 113 -5.05 -5.29 27.79
N VAL A 114 -4.16 -4.32 27.90
CA VAL A 114 -4.01 -3.22 26.94
C VAL A 114 -2.52 -2.99 26.69
N ALA A 115 -2.15 -2.95 25.43
CA ALA A 115 -0.83 -2.54 24.99
C ALA A 115 -0.97 -1.41 23.97
N ASN A 116 -0.04 -0.46 24.01
CA ASN A 116 -0.04 0.70 23.10
C ASN A 116 1.27 0.76 22.36
N HIS A 117 1.19 1.10 21.07
CA HIS A 117 2.36 1.38 20.25
C HIS A 117 2.16 2.69 19.51
N THR A 118 3.22 3.46 19.36
CA THR A 118 3.20 4.74 18.65
C THR A 118 4.35 4.81 17.67
N VAL A 119 4.04 5.14 16.44
CA VAL A 119 5.00 5.31 15.34
C VAL A 119 5.07 6.78 14.98
N GLN A 120 6.26 7.35 15.02
CA GLN A 120 6.55 8.70 14.52
C GLN A 120 6.56 8.67 13.00
N LEU A 121 5.86 9.60 12.37
CA LEU A 121 5.85 9.69 10.92
C LEU A 121 6.98 10.60 10.44
N GLU A 122 7.76 10.09 9.50
CA GLU A 122 8.86 10.80 8.86
C GLU A 122 8.58 10.96 7.37
N GLU A 123 9.05 12.04 6.79
CA GLU A 123 9.16 12.14 5.34
C GLU A 123 10.31 11.24 4.90
N SER A 124 10.10 10.48 3.84
CA SER A 124 11.16 9.66 3.27
C SER A 124 12.28 10.57 2.78
N SER A 125 13.48 10.42 3.33
CA SER A 125 14.59 11.30 3.00
C SER A 125 15.49 10.79 1.87
N GLU A 126 15.35 9.53 1.44
CA GLU A 126 16.34 8.93 0.52
C GLU A 126 15.77 8.28 -0.73
N LEU A 127 14.59 7.69 -0.68
CA LEU A 127 13.88 7.15 -1.85
C LEU A 127 12.39 7.26 -1.59
N MET A 128 11.73 8.22 -2.22
CA MET A 128 10.27 8.22 -2.26
C MET A 128 9.82 7.13 -3.21
N LEU A 129 9.60 5.94 -2.67
CA LEU A 129 9.17 4.81 -3.47
C LEU A 129 7.70 4.96 -3.88
N VAL A 130 6.83 5.24 -2.94
CA VAL A 130 5.40 5.49 -3.19
C VAL A 130 4.92 6.54 -2.17
N ASP A 131 4.16 7.51 -2.63
CA ASP A 131 3.56 8.53 -1.78
C ASP A 131 2.05 8.57 -2.00
N GLY A 132 1.30 8.11 -0.98
CA GLY A 132 -0.16 8.07 -1.04
C GLY A 132 -0.80 9.45 -1.19
N ARG A 133 -0.17 10.51 -0.72
CA ARG A 133 -0.62 11.89 -0.91
C ARG A 133 -0.45 12.31 -2.36
N ARG A 134 0.72 12.11 -2.94
CA ARG A 134 0.97 12.41 -4.35
C ARG A 134 0.03 11.60 -5.26
N ALA A 135 -0.17 10.31 -4.94
CA ALA A 135 -1.16 9.49 -5.64
C ALA A 135 -2.57 10.10 -5.59
N PHE A 136 -3.00 10.55 -4.40
CA PHE A 136 -4.28 11.23 -4.26
C PHE A 136 -4.33 12.56 -5.03
N GLU A 137 -3.29 13.38 -4.95
CA GLU A 137 -3.19 14.66 -5.67
C GLU A 137 -3.22 14.44 -7.19
N THR A 138 -2.61 13.37 -7.69
CA THR A 138 -2.66 12.98 -9.11
C THR A 138 -4.07 12.58 -9.53
N ILE A 139 -4.76 11.75 -8.73
CA ILE A 139 -6.16 11.40 -8.98
C ILE A 139 -7.04 12.65 -8.97
N ASP A 140 -6.92 13.48 -7.95
CA ASP A 140 -7.69 14.73 -7.81
C ASP A 140 -7.46 15.68 -9.00
N MET A 141 -6.21 15.85 -9.41
CA MET A 141 -5.84 16.65 -10.56
C MET A 141 -6.50 16.14 -11.85
N LEU A 142 -6.36 14.84 -12.14
CA LEU A 142 -6.89 14.26 -13.37
C LEU A 142 -8.42 14.22 -13.38
N THR A 143 -9.07 13.99 -12.25
CA THR A 143 -10.52 13.89 -12.17
C THR A 143 -11.22 15.26 -12.11
N ASN A 144 -10.65 16.22 -11.40
CA ASN A 144 -11.28 17.52 -11.16
C ASN A 144 -10.78 18.63 -12.12
N SER A 145 -9.47 18.70 -12.37
CA SER A 145 -8.90 19.74 -13.23
C SER A 145 -8.91 19.36 -14.71
N TYR A 146 -8.82 18.07 -15.00
CA TYR A 146 -8.77 17.54 -16.37
C TYR A 146 -9.91 16.54 -16.64
N ASN A 147 -11.08 16.78 -16.08
CA ASN A 147 -12.26 16.02 -16.47
C ASN A 147 -12.57 16.25 -17.97
N ASN A 148 -13.35 15.36 -18.59
CA ASN A 148 -13.64 15.39 -20.03
C ASN A 148 -12.37 15.27 -20.91
N ARG A 149 -11.39 14.47 -20.51
CA ARG A 149 -10.18 14.18 -21.25
C ARG A 149 -10.33 12.97 -22.18
N TRP A 150 -11.44 12.87 -22.92
CA TRP A 150 -11.58 11.81 -23.93
C TRP A 150 -10.68 12.05 -25.10
N CYS A 151 -10.17 10.97 -25.69
CA CYS A 151 -9.32 11.00 -26.86
C CYS A 151 -10.06 11.60 -28.07
N ALA A 152 -9.32 12.29 -28.92
CA ALA A 152 -9.80 12.68 -30.23
C ALA A 152 -9.51 11.58 -31.24
N SER A 153 -10.54 10.88 -31.70
CA SER A 153 -10.39 10.03 -32.87
C SER A 153 -10.73 10.82 -34.14
N ALA A 154 -9.87 10.76 -35.13
CA ALA A 154 -10.02 11.48 -36.42
C ALA A 154 -11.32 11.16 -37.15
N SER A 155 -12.08 10.16 -36.73
CA SER A 155 -13.27 9.68 -37.42
C SER A 155 -14.58 10.03 -36.74
N VAL A 156 -14.62 10.45 -35.47
CA VAL A 156 -15.87 10.44 -34.72
C VAL A 156 -16.21 11.74 -33.99
N HIS A 157 -15.26 12.43 -33.33
CA HIS A 157 -15.52 13.64 -32.56
C HIS A 157 -14.26 14.44 -32.25
N GLU A 158 -14.44 15.69 -31.89
CA GLU A 158 -13.37 16.51 -31.34
C GLU A 158 -13.00 15.98 -29.94
N GLY A 159 -11.72 15.88 -29.65
CA GLY A 159 -11.24 15.43 -28.33
C GLY A 159 -11.74 16.29 -27.17
N GLY A 160 -11.70 15.75 -25.99
CA GLY A 160 -12.12 16.47 -24.78
C GLY A 160 -11.29 17.71 -24.52
N ALA A 161 -11.93 18.75 -24.00
CA ALA A 161 -11.30 20.05 -23.75
C ALA A 161 -10.06 19.99 -22.85
N ALA A 162 -9.95 18.94 -22.04
CA ALA A 162 -8.87 18.76 -21.09
C ALA A 162 -7.79 17.75 -21.56
N TYR A 163 -8.01 17.07 -22.67
CA TYR A 163 -7.18 15.94 -23.10
C TYR A 163 -5.71 16.33 -23.34
N GLU A 164 -5.47 17.30 -24.24
CA GLU A 164 -4.10 17.75 -24.52
C GLU A 164 -3.44 18.39 -23.28
N ALA A 165 -4.21 19.15 -22.51
CA ALA A 165 -3.71 19.78 -21.29
C ALA A 165 -3.34 18.74 -20.22
N ALA A 166 -4.10 17.64 -20.12
CA ALA A 166 -3.76 16.52 -19.22
C ALA A 166 -2.46 15.82 -19.66
N ALA A 167 -2.30 15.56 -20.96
CA ALA A 167 -1.08 14.96 -21.49
C ALA A 167 0.16 15.82 -21.16
N GLU A 168 0.10 17.12 -21.40
CA GLU A 168 1.21 18.02 -21.07
C GLU A 168 1.48 18.12 -19.56
N ALA A 169 0.44 18.14 -18.72
CA ALA A 169 0.59 18.15 -17.27
C ALA A 169 1.31 16.87 -16.78
N MET A 170 0.92 15.71 -17.27
CA MET A 170 1.57 14.45 -16.91
C MET A 170 3.00 14.35 -17.44
N ALA A 171 3.26 14.89 -18.63
CA ALA A 171 4.62 14.97 -19.16
C ALA A 171 5.52 15.86 -18.28
N GLU A 172 4.99 16.96 -17.76
CA GLU A 172 5.71 17.83 -16.84
C GLU A 172 5.98 17.13 -15.50
N GLU A 173 5.01 16.41 -14.95
CA GLU A 173 5.22 15.57 -13.75
C GLU A 173 6.36 14.56 -13.99
N MET A 174 6.37 13.84 -15.10
CA MET A 174 7.45 12.90 -15.42
C MET A 174 8.82 13.60 -15.54
N ARG A 175 8.88 14.81 -16.10
CA ARG A 175 10.14 15.60 -16.15
C ARG A 175 10.62 15.97 -14.75
N LEU A 176 9.70 16.36 -13.87
CA LEU A 176 10.01 16.67 -12.47
C LEU A 176 10.46 15.44 -11.67
N MET A 177 10.00 14.24 -12.02
CA MET A 177 10.46 12.97 -11.45
C MET A 177 11.91 12.64 -11.79
N GLY A 178 12.48 13.25 -12.83
CA GLY A 178 13.87 13.08 -13.22
C GLY A 178 14.11 11.99 -14.27
N PHE A 179 13.12 11.69 -15.11
CA PHE A 179 13.35 10.83 -16.28
C PHE A 179 14.40 11.46 -17.22
N ASP A 180 15.24 10.63 -17.80
CA ASP A 180 16.27 11.06 -18.76
C ASP A 180 15.69 11.76 -19.99
N PHE A 181 14.53 11.30 -20.44
CA PHE A 181 13.81 11.86 -21.57
C PHE A 181 12.31 11.68 -21.41
N VAL A 182 11.53 12.71 -21.71
CA VAL A 182 10.06 12.69 -21.69
C VAL A 182 9.53 13.33 -22.95
N GLU A 183 8.62 12.64 -23.63
CA GLU A 183 7.95 13.14 -24.82
C GLU A 183 6.44 12.96 -24.75
N VAL A 184 5.73 13.83 -25.46
CA VAL A 184 4.33 13.63 -25.84
C VAL A 184 4.35 13.22 -27.30
N THR A 185 4.10 11.95 -27.57
CA THR A 185 4.15 11.41 -28.94
C THR A 185 2.82 11.61 -29.63
N ARG A 186 2.88 11.84 -30.95
CA ARG A 186 1.70 11.90 -31.80
C ARG A 186 1.84 10.83 -32.89
N TYR A 187 0.75 10.18 -33.21
CA TYR A 187 0.76 9.20 -34.29
C TYR A 187 0.71 9.90 -35.65
N ASP A 188 1.48 9.38 -36.64
CA ASP A 188 1.49 9.92 -37.97
C ASP A 188 0.11 9.84 -38.68
N ASP A 189 -0.64 8.79 -38.37
CA ASP A 189 -1.95 8.54 -38.97
C ASP A 189 -3.09 9.25 -38.22
N ASP A 190 -2.87 9.61 -36.98
CA ASP A 190 -3.81 10.35 -36.15
C ASP A 190 -3.07 11.26 -35.14
N PRO A 191 -2.77 12.50 -35.54
CA PRO A 191 -1.99 13.42 -34.71
C PRO A 191 -2.70 13.89 -33.44
N ASP A 192 -3.98 13.58 -33.30
CA ASP A 192 -4.75 13.92 -32.11
C ASP A 192 -4.63 12.85 -31.01
N GLN A 193 -4.07 11.67 -31.34
CA GLN A 193 -3.73 10.64 -30.35
C GLN A 193 -2.38 10.95 -29.69
N LEU A 194 -2.43 11.21 -28.40
CA LEU A 194 -1.27 11.62 -27.62
C LEU A 194 -0.89 10.55 -26.60
N ASN A 195 0.32 10.01 -26.67
CA ASN A 195 0.89 9.25 -25.56
C ASN A 195 1.92 10.09 -24.82
N VAL A 196 1.96 9.97 -23.52
CA VAL A 196 3.02 10.54 -22.68
C VAL A 196 3.99 9.44 -22.33
N VAL A 197 5.25 9.58 -22.68
CA VAL A 197 6.26 8.53 -22.51
C VAL A 197 7.51 9.10 -21.87
N GLY A 198 7.89 8.52 -20.74
CA GLY A 198 9.14 8.81 -20.05
C GLY A 198 10.13 7.66 -20.20
N TYR A 199 11.39 7.96 -20.41
CA TYR A 199 12.48 6.99 -20.54
C TYR A 199 13.53 7.22 -19.47
N ASN A 200 13.90 6.13 -18.77
CA ASN A 200 15.09 6.06 -17.95
C ASN A 200 16.03 5.04 -18.58
N TRP A 201 17.11 5.53 -19.22
CA TRP A 201 17.94 4.72 -20.09
C TRP A 201 18.72 3.65 -19.36
N GLY A 202 18.65 2.42 -19.86
CA GLY A 202 19.44 1.30 -19.39
C GLY A 202 20.94 1.48 -19.59
N ARG A 203 21.73 1.02 -18.63
CA ARG A 203 23.18 1.21 -18.65
C ARG A 203 23.95 0.10 -19.38
N VAL A 204 23.34 -1.08 -19.51
CA VAL A 204 24.00 -2.25 -20.10
C VAL A 204 23.36 -2.62 -21.43
N THR A 205 22.04 -2.72 -21.47
CA THR A 205 21.25 -3.06 -22.63
C THR A 205 20.14 -2.02 -22.86
N PRO A 206 20.49 -0.80 -23.28
CA PRO A 206 19.53 0.30 -23.44
C PRO A 206 18.50 0.08 -24.55
N ASP A 207 18.66 -0.91 -25.39
CA ASP A 207 17.75 -1.36 -26.43
C ASP A 207 16.78 -2.46 -25.97
N GLU A 208 16.87 -2.88 -24.72
CA GLU A 208 15.89 -3.75 -24.07
C GLU A 208 15.03 -2.93 -23.10
N TYR A 209 13.70 -3.11 -23.18
CA TYR A 209 12.74 -2.24 -22.50
C TYR A 209 11.92 -2.99 -21.46
N ILE A 210 11.76 -2.36 -20.29
CA ILE A 210 10.74 -2.71 -19.29
C ILE A 210 9.70 -1.60 -19.36
N VAL A 211 8.46 -1.93 -19.75
CA VAL A 211 7.41 -0.95 -19.95
C VAL A 211 6.37 -1.08 -18.84
N ILE A 212 6.06 0.03 -18.19
CA ILE A 212 4.94 0.18 -17.27
C ILE A 212 3.99 1.24 -17.83
N GLY A 213 2.70 1.09 -17.62
CA GLY A 213 1.76 2.10 -18.13
C GLY A 213 0.31 1.80 -17.81
N GLY A 214 -0.52 2.81 -18.01
CA GLY A 214 -1.98 2.78 -17.97
C GLY A 214 -2.51 3.78 -19.00
N HIS A 215 -3.80 3.74 -19.31
CA HIS A 215 -4.36 4.77 -20.19
C HIS A 215 -4.85 5.97 -19.39
N PHE A 216 -4.80 7.14 -19.98
CA PHE A 216 -5.21 8.36 -19.28
C PHE A 216 -6.46 9.01 -19.84
N ASP A 217 -6.90 8.57 -21.02
CA ASP A 217 -8.16 9.01 -21.60
C ASP A 217 -9.35 8.41 -20.84
N ILE A 218 -10.51 8.93 -21.12
CA ILE A 218 -11.78 8.49 -20.54
C ILE A 218 -12.82 8.30 -21.65
N ALA A 219 -13.77 7.40 -21.40
CA ALA A 219 -14.83 7.11 -22.36
C ALA A 219 -15.74 8.34 -22.62
N TYR A 220 -15.86 8.71 -23.89
CA TYR A 220 -16.74 9.80 -24.31
C TYR A 220 -18.22 9.53 -24.03
N MET A 221 -18.65 8.29 -24.16
CA MET A 221 -20.06 7.89 -24.14
C MET A 221 -20.66 7.72 -22.73
N PHE A 222 -19.84 7.75 -21.68
CA PHE A 222 -20.28 7.55 -20.30
C PHE A 222 -20.61 8.86 -19.56
N THR A 223 -21.41 9.72 -20.19
CA THR A 223 -21.99 10.82 -19.42
C THR A 223 -23.02 10.25 -18.44
N PRO A 224 -22.89 10.49 -17.13
CA PRO A 224 -23.84 9.98 -16.15
C PRO A 224 -25.29 10.38 -16.47
N PRO A 225 -26.29 9.53 -16.18
CA PRO A 225 -27.69 9.90 -16.33
C PRO A 225 -28.01 11.16 -15.54
N GLY A 226 -28.49 12.21 -16.21
CA GLY A 226 -28.82 13.49 -15.58
C GLY A 226 -27.83 14.62 -15.91
N GLY A 227 -26.86 14.37 -16.73
CA GLY A 227 -25.80 15.29 -17.09
C GLY A 227 -24.71 15.32 -16.02
N GLY A 228 -23.52 15.66 -16.41
CA GLY A 228 -22.33 15.69 -15.57
C GLY A 228 -21.07 15.49 -16.39
N THR A 229 -19.96 15.55 -15.73
CA THR A 229 -18.64 15.23 -16.32
C THR A 229 -18.34 13.76 -16.08
N ASN A 230 -17.70 13.11 -17.05
CA ASN A 230 -17.04 11.85 -16.80
C ASN A 230 -15.67 12.18 -16.22
N GLU A 231 -15.40 11.71 -15.01
CA GLU A 231 -14.16 12.00 -14.28
C GLU A 231 -13.13 10.90 -14.49
N GLY A 232 -13.57 9.65 -14.82
CA GLY A 232 -12.72 8.49 -15.08
C GLY A 232 -11.80 8.16 -13.88
N ALA A 233 -12.29 8.29 -12.65
CA ALA A 233 -11.46 8.13 -11.45
C ALA A 233 -10.94 6.69 -11.31
N ASN A 234 -11.76 5.70 -11.62
CA ASN A 234 -11.41 4.29 -11.57
C ASN A 234 -10.89 3.78 -12.90
N ASP A 235 -11.45 4.23 -14.00
CA ASP A 235 -11.13 3.84 -15.38
C ASP A 235 -10.66 5.07 -16.18
N ASP A 236 -9.33 5.28 -16.42
CA ASP A 236 -8.23 4.58 -15.73
C ASP A 236 -7.28 5.57 -15.05
N THR A 237 -7.83 6.62 -14.38
CA THR A 237 -7.00 7.53 -13.57
C THR A 237 -6.23 6.75 -12.50
N SER A 238 -6.85 5.70 -11.95
CA SER A 238 -6.21 4.87 -10.94
C SER A 238 -4.98 4.14 -11.49
N GLY A 239 -5.06 3.54 -12.68
CA GLY A 239 -3.93 2.87 -13.32
C GLY A 239 -2.86 3.86 -13.80
N SER A 240 -3.27 5.00 -14.36
CA SER A 240 -2.36 6.10 -14.69
C SER A 240 -1.60 6.60 -13.46
N THR A 241 -2.29 6.74 -12.32
CA THR A 241 -1.66 7.15 -11.06
C THR A 241 -0.67 6.11 -10.56
N VAL A 242 -1.04 4.83 -10.57
CA VAL A 242 -0.11 3.73 -10.20
C VAL A 242 1.13 3.76 -11.09
N SER A 243 0.95 3.97 -12.40
CA SER A 243 2.05 4.07 -13.35
C SER A 243 2.99 5.23 -13.04
N LEU A 244 2.45 6.41 -12.68
CA LEU A 244 3.23 7.58 -12.29
C LEU A 244 3.97 7.37 -10.96
N GLU A 245 3.32 6.75 -9.97
CA GLU A 245 3.96 6.42 -8.69
C GLU A 245 5.10 5.41 -8.86
N MET A 246 4.90 4.38 -9.68
CA MET A 246 5.98 3.45 -10.05
C MET A 246 7.10 4.17 -10.81
N ALA A 247 6.74 5.04 -11.75
CA ALA A 247 7.67 5.84 -12.52
C ALA A 247 8.57 6.71 -11.62
N GLN A 248 7.99 7.37 -10.63
CA GLN A 248 8.71 8.17 -9.63
C GLN A 248 9.74 7.35 -8.86
N ALA A 249 9.37 6.14 -8.44
CA ALA A 249 10.28 5.26 -7.74
C ALA A 249 11.42 4.80 -8.66
N LEU A 250 11.09 4.40 -9.88
CA LEU A 250 12.03 3.85 -10.84
C LEU A 250 12.97 4.92 -11.43
N ALA A 251 12.52 6.16 -11.59
CA ALA A 251 13.36 7.26 -12.08
C ALA A 251 14.56 7.57 -11.15
N GLN A 252 14.49 7.18 -9.89
CA GLN A 252 15.55 7.36 -8.90
C GLN A 252 16.58 6.23 -8.89
N MET A 253 16.39 5.19 -9.72
CA MET A 253 17.20 3.98 -9.74
C MET A 253 17.91 3.84 -11.08
N GLU A 254 19.00 3.09 -11.08
CA GLU A 254 19.75 2.74 -12.27
C GLU A 254 19.47 1.28 -12.62
N PHE A 255 19.18 1.02 -13.89
CA PHE A 255 18.85 -0.31 -14.41
C PHE A 255 19.78 -0.72 -15.55
N ASP A 256 19.90 -2.02 -15.77
CA ASP A 256 20.61 -2.57 -16.91
C ASP A 256 19.82 -2.32 -18.20
N HIS A 257 18.49 -2.44 -18.14
CA HIS A 257 17.56 -2.22 -19.25
C HIS A 257 16.89 -0.84 -19.13
N THR A 258 16.44 -0.31 -20.24
CA THR A 258 15.67 0.94 -20.26
C THR A 258 14.30 0.72 -19.62
N VAL A 259 13.95 1.56 -18.66
CA VAL A 259 12.61 1.59 -18.08
C VAL A 259 11.80 2.67 -18.79
N VAL A 260 10.63 2.28 -19.27
CA VAL A 260 9.69 3.16 -19.98
C VAL A 260 8.40 3.25 -19.16
N ALA A 261 8.02 4.46 -18.80
CA ALA A 261 6.72 4.75 -18.22
C ALA A 261 5.83 5.39 -19.28
N GLY A 262 4.69 4.78 -19.58
CA GLY A 262 3.77 5.23 -20.61
C GLY A 262 2.38 5.52 -20.04
N LEU A 263 1.82 6.66 -20.44
CA LEU A 263 0.41 6.98 -20.25
C LEU A 263 -0.22 7.01 -21.65
N TRP A 264 -1.04 6.01 -21.89
CA TRP A 264 -1.55 5.71 -23.21
C TRP A 264 -2.85 6.47 -23.48
N ALA A 265 -3.05 6.79 -24.75
CA ALA A 265 -4.25 7.45 -25.22
C ALA A 265 -5.15 6.49 -25.98
N CYS A 266 -6.44 6.85 -26.06
CA CYS A 266 -7.42 6.24 -26.95
C CYS A 266 -7.67 4.74 -26.70
N GLU A 267 -7.62 4.34 -25.43
CA GLU A 267 -8.03 2.99 -25.04
C GLU A 267 -9.54 2.84 -25.15
N GLU A 268 -10.26 3.91 -24.85
CA GLU A 268 -11.72 3.97 -24.74
C GLU A 268 -12.43 4.27 -26.10
N GLU A 269 -11.71 4.25 -27.22
CA GLU A 269 -12.22 4.57 -28.57
C GLU A 269 -12.42 3.33 -29.47
#